data_bf03e60b920dc28d14113ab6b418104a
#
_entry.id   bf03e60b920dc28d14113ab6b418104a
#
_cell.length_a   1.000
_cell.length_b   1.000
_cell.length_c   1.000
_cell.angle_alpha   90.00
_cell.angle_beta   90.00
_cell.angle_gamma   90.00
#
_symmetry.space_group_name_H-M   'P 1'
#
loop_
_entity.id
_entity.type
_entity.pdbx_description
1 polymer ?
#
loop_
_entity_poly.entity_id
_entity_poly.type
_entity_poly.pdbx_seq_one_letter_code
_entity_poly.pdbx_strand_id
1 'polypeptide(L)'
;WEAVGTSEARARYDRSLGGPGAHAPGAASTRRDPGPTFTPRGARTSATGTDRSSGGSPPRERPVVFVPPLSTSPVPNGVLDAARSARRWHGAPRRRGLLPDDHRQLRQARVLRLLERHLLPGFPAVRVLTGLSLGGRFTRSLDVDHAVLCGDRLAVLSSVQVPDGVYTWDGQVLNSGRAVAAPPVLGPAMVTLQRRLPNVTVGGLVLVMTDRDAMHTPVVRRVRGADDPEAQADLLTAPPAAGRDFLRELSLFLGTGHAPETVDRASMGALVELLY
;
A
#
# COMPACT_ATOMS: atom_id res chain seq x y z
N TRP A 1 -4.04 -19.83 -2.79
CA TRP A 1 -5.15 -19.60 -1.87
C TRP A 1 -5.66 -20.86 -1.18
N GLU A 2 -5.60 -22.02 -1.81
CA GLU A 2 -5.91 -23.31 -1.14
C GLU A 2 -5.02 -23.57 0.09
N ALA A 3 -3.76 -23.12 0.06
CA ALA A 3 -2.84 -23.27 1.19
C ALA A 3 -3.18 -22.43 2.43
N VAL A 4 -4.07 -21.45 2.33
CA VAL A 4 -4.46 -20.56 3.45
C VAL A 4 -5.95 -20.66 3.75
N GLY A 5 -6.68 -21.50 3.03
CA GLY A 5 -8.14 -21.65 3.14
C GLY A 5 -8.62 -22.41 4.38
N THR A 6 -7.73 -23.19 5.02
CA THR A 6 -8.05 -23.92 6.25
C THR A 6 -7.36 -23.29 7.45
N SER A 7 -7.98 -23.38 8.64
CA SER A 7 -7.39 -22.90 9.90
C SER A 7 -6.03 -23.53 10.19
N GLU A 8 -5.84 -24.77 9.78
CA GLU A 8 -4.60 -25.53 9.94
C GLU A 8 -3.46 -25.05 9.03
N ALA A 9 -3.78 -24.68 7.78
CA ALA A 9 -2.82 -24.10 6.85
C ALA A 9 -2.41 -22.69 7.29
N ARG A 10 -3.35 -21.93 7.86
CA ARG A 10 -3.07 -20.62 8.46
C ARG A 10 -2.15 -20.75 9.67
N ALA A 11 -2.42 -21.68 10.58
CA ALA A 11 -1.58 -21.93 11.76
C ALA A 11 -0.18 -22.46 11.41
N ARG A 12 -0.03 -23.23 10.31
CA ARG A 12 1.26 -23.70 9.81
C ARG A 12 2.05 -22.53 9.18
N TYR A 13 1.39 -21.68 8.45
CA TYR A 13 1.96 -20.47 7.87
C TYR A 13 2.43 -19.47 8.94
N ASP A 14 1.62 -19.24 9.98
CA ASP A 14 1.98 -18.34 11.10
C ASP A 14 3.17 -18.87 11.90
N ARG A 15 3.30 -20.20 12.06
CA ARG A 15 4.48 -20.83 12.65
C ARG A 15 5.74 -20.68 11.79
N SER A 16 5.62 -20.73 10.45
CA SER A 16 6.74 -20.53 9.54
C SER A 16 7.29 -19.10 9.52
N LEU A 17 6.50 -18.14 10.00
CA LEU A 17 6.87 -16.73 10.08
C LEU A 17 7.49 -16.31 11.44
N GLY A 18 7.85 -17.28 12.30
CA GLY A 18 8.49 -17.02 13.59
C GLY A 18 7.51 -16.40 14.58
N GLY A 19 6.67 -17.20 15.18
CA GLY A 19 5.92 -16.83 16.38
C GLY A 19 6.86 -16.44 17.53
N PRO A 20 6.42 -15.61 18.49
CA PRO A 20 7.26 -15.10 19.56
C PRO A 20 7.85 -16.26 20.37
N GLY A 21 9.18 -16.41 20.31
CA GLY A 21 9.91 -17.37 21.11
C GLY A 21 9.68 -17.14 22.59
N ALA A 22 9.22 -18.18 23.26
CA ALA A 22 9.10 -18.23 24.71
C ALA A 22 10.48 -18.01 25.35
N HIS A 23 10.65 -16.89 26.02
CA HIS A 23 11.80 -16.69 26.93
C HIS A 23 11.52 -17.42 28.22
N ALA A 24 12.36 -18.41 28.52
CA ALA A 24 12.46 -19.01 29.84
C ALA A 24 13.09 -18.03 30.83
N PRO A 25 12.66 -18.03 32.12
CA PRO A 25 13.24 -17.16 33.13
C PRO A 25 14.52 -17.79 33.74
N GLY A 26 15.62 -17.09 33.64
CA GLY A 26 16.91 -17.44 34.24
C GLY A 26 17.49 -16.30 35.07
N ALA A 27 17.37 -16.45 36.39
CA ALA A 27 18.19 -16.01 37.52
C ALA A 27 19.07 -14.73 37.41
N ALA A 28 18.76 -13.86 38.31
CA ALA A 28 19.53 -12.92 39.15
C ALA A 28 21.06 -12.80 38.96
N SER A 29 21.54 -11.56 38.84
CA SER A 29 22.67 -11.07 39.65
C SER A 29 22.75 -9.54 39.64
N THR A 30 22.78 -9.04 40.84
CA THR A 30 23.04 -7.70 41.39
C THR A 30 24.29 -7.04 40.85
N ARG A 31 24.20 -5.71 40.51
CA ARG A 31 25.13 -4.69 41.00
C ARG A 31 24.56 -3.30 40.75
N ARG A 32 24.37 -2.58 41.85
CA ARG A 32 24.13 -1.14 41.91
C ARG A 32 25.43 -0.40 41.64
N ASP A 33 25.33 0.68 40.85
CA ASP A 33 26.17 1.86 41.01
C ASP A 33 25.34 3.13 40.77
N PRO A 34 25.45 4.15 41.64
CA PRO A 34 24.65 5.35 41.58
C PRO A 34 25.37 6.44 40.76
N GLY A 35 24.75 6.90 39.67
CA GLY A 35 25.21 8.04 38.90
C GLY A 35 24.21 9.21 38.98
N PRO A 36 24.63 10.43 38.69
CA PRO A 36 24.27 11.65 39.39
C PRO A 36 22.89 12.22 39.07
N THR A 37 22.23 12.66 40.11
CA THR A 37 21.03 13.48 40.18
C THR A 37 21.24 14.85 39.50
N PHE A 38 20.52 15.12 38.40
CA PHE A 38 20.33 16.47 37.88
C PHE A 38 19.02 17.05 38.41
N THR A 39 19.11 18.06 39.25
CA THR A 39 18.01 18.92 39.69
C THR A 39 17.88 20.09 38.71
N PRO A 40 16.73 20.32 38.03
CA PRO A 40 16.50 21.61 37.40
C PRO A 40 15.83 22.56 38.38
N ARG A 41 16.50 23.66 38.65
CA ARG A 41 16.04 24.79 39.42
C ARG A 41 15.13 25.68 38.60
N GLY A 42 13.99 25.94 39.18
CA GLY A 42 12.96 26.88 38.98
C GLY A 42 12.93 27.92 37.87
N ALA A 43 11.78 28.05 37.23
CA ALA A 43 11.24 29.37 36.89
C ALA A 43 9.73 29.30 36.92
N ARG A 44 9.17 30.22 37.70
CA ARG A 44 7.75 30.60 37.78
C ARG A 44 7.28 31.08 36.39
N THR A 45 6.07 30.85 36.03
CA THR A 45 5.04 31.92 35.93
C THR A 45 3.71 31.36 35.51
N SER A 46 2.72 31.81 36.20
CA SER A 46 1.31 31.72 36.03
C SER A 46 0.84 32.08 34.63
N ALA A 47 -0.04 31.26 34.04
CA ALA A 47 -1.06 31.74 33.09
C ALA A 47 -2.25 30.81 33.11
N THR A 48 -3.28 31.30 33.68
CA THR A 48 -4.72 31.17 33.43
C THR A 48 -5.15 30.03 32.52
N GLY A 49 -6.01 29.22 33.11
CA GLY A 49 -6.72 28.16 32.46
C GLY A 49 -7.55 28.59 31.25
N THR A 50 -7.51 27.79 30.25
CA THR A 50 -8.64 27.56 29.37
C THR A 50 -8.72 26.06 29.17
N ASP A 51 -9.60 25.50 29.94
CA ASP A 51 -10.10 24.15 29.81
C ASP A 51 -10.67 23.98 28.40
N ARG A 52 -9.85 23.49 27.49
CA ARG A 52 -10.33 22.93 26.23
C ARG A 52 -10.33 21.43 26.37
N SER A 53 -11.33 20.93 27.05
CA SER A 53 -11.82 19.57 26.87
C SER A 53 -12.32 19.45 25.42
N SER A 54 -11.38 19.34 24.49
CA SER A 54 -11.67 18.83 23.16
C SER A 54 -11.96 17.33 23.31
N GLY A 55 -13.19 17.03 23.72
CA GLY A 55 -13.79 15.73 23.55
C GLY A 55 -13.78 15.43 22.06
N GLY A 56 -12.71 14.83 21.57
CA GLY A 56 -12.59 14.33 20.21
C GLY A 56 -13.65 13.26 20.04
N SER A 57 -14.79 13.63 19.48
CA SER A 57 -15.74 12.65 18.97
C SER A 57 -14.96 11.68 18.09
N PRO A 58 -15.16 10.36 18.23
CA PRO A 58 -14.49 9.39 17.36
C PRO A 58 -14.76 9.82 15.91
N PRO A 59 -13.75 9.70 15.02
CA PRO A 59 -13.93 10.08 13.63
C PRO A 59 -15.17 9.36 13.11
N ARG A 60 -16.19 10.12 12.73
CA ARG A 60 -17.41 9.56 12.15
C ARG A 60 -16.98 8.81 10.90
N GLU A 61 -17.10 7.49 10.91
CA GLU A 61 -16.92 6.67 9.73
C GLU A 61 -17.87 7.23 8.66
N ARG A 62 -17.28 7.79 7.60
CA ARG A 62 -18.07 8.26 6.47
C ARG A 62 -18.68 7.02 5.81
N PRO A 63 -20.00 6.99 5.61
CA PRO A 63 -20.65 5.85 4.98
C PRO A 63 -20.11 5.67 3.56
N VAL A 64 -19.87 4.42 3.16
CA VAL A 64 -19.47 4.09 1.79
C VAL A 64 -20.66 4.28 0.85
N VAL A 65 -20.47 5.06 -0.19
CA VAL A 65 -21.47 5.32 -1.22
C VAL A 65 -21.19 4.44 -2.44
N PHE A 66 -22.16 3.65 -2.88
CA PHE A 66 -22.03 2.82 -4.09
C PHE A 66 -22.75 3.48 -5.25
N VAL A 67 -22.08 3.59 -6.41
CA VAL A 67 -22.64 4.16 -7.64
C VAL A 67 -22.50 3.15 -8.78
N PRO A 68 -23.63 2.70 -9.38
CA PRO A 68 -25.01 2.87 -8.90
C PRO A 68 -25.25 2.19 -7.54
N PRO A 69 -26.30 2.56 -6.80
CA PRO A 69 -26.63 1.98 -5.49
C PRO A 69 -26.71 0.44 -5.52
N LEU A 70 -26.40 -0.21 -4.40
CA LEU A 70 -26.45 -1.68 -4.31
C LEU A 70 -27.87 -2.25 -4.54
N SER A 71 -28.89 -1.44 -4.27
CA SER A 71 -30.31 -1.77 -4.49
C SER A 71 -30.75 -1.65 -5.94
N THR A 72 -29.89 -1.15 -6.85
CA THR A 72 -30.25 -0.99 -8.26
C THR A 72 -30.54 -2.34 -8.90
N SER A 73 -31.73 -2.50 -9.45
CA SER A 73 -32.17 -3.67 -10.23
C SER A 73 -33.04 -3.20 -11.40
N PRO A 74 -32.80 -3.61 -12.64
CA PRO A 74 -31.68 -4.45 -13.07
C PRO A 74 -30.33 -3.72 -13.00
N VAL A 75 -29.26 -4.51 -12.79
CA VAL A 75 -27.89 -3.98 -12.82
C VAL A 75 -27.45 -3.78 -14.26
N PRO A 76 -26.98 -2.61 -14.68
CA PRO A 76 -26.47 -2.37 -16.03
C PRO A 76 -25.29 -3.31 -16.37
N ASN A 77 -25.11 -3.62 -17.66
CA ASN A 77 -23.99 -4.43 -18.11
C ASN A 77 -22.64 -3.85 -17.66
N GLY A 78 -21.74 -4.72 -17.25
CA GLY A 78 -20.41 -4.32 -16.74
C GLY A 78 -20.39 -3.82 -15.29
N VAL A 79 -21.55 -3.65 -14.66
CA VAL A 79 -21.63 -3.26 -13.24
C VAL A 79 -21.60 -4.51 -12.36
N LEU A 80 -20.71 -4.53 -11.36
CA LEU A 80 -20.64 -5.65 -10.42
C LEU A 80 -21.91 -5.75 -9.57
N ASP A 81 -22.31 -6.98 -9.28
CA ASP A 81 -23.38 -7.25 -8.32
C ASP A 81 -23.07 -6.69 -6.92
N ALA A 82 -24.08 -6.65 -6.06
CA ALA A 82 -23.96 -6.09 -4.70
C ALA A 82 -22.92 -6.83 -3.86
N ALA A 83 -22.90 -8.17 -3.93
CA ALA A 83 -22.00 -9.00 -3.13
C ALA A 83 -20.54 -8.80 -3.53
N ARG A 84 -20.25 -8.72 -4.83
CA ARG A 84 -18.91 -8.42 -5.33
C ARG A 84 -18.51 -6.98 -5.03
N SER A 85 -19.41 -6.00 -5.23
CA SER A 85 -19.14 -4.59 -4.95
C SER A 85 -18.80 -4.32 -3.48
N ALA A 86 -19.41 -5.08 -2.55
CA ALA A 86 -19.15 -4.95 -1.12
C ALA A 86 -17.75 -5.49 -0.71
N ARG A 87 -17.16 -6.40 -1.48
CA ARG A 87 -15.83 -6.95 -1.17
C ARG A 87 -14.76 -5.88 -1.32
N ARG A 88 -13.81 -5.85 -0.37
CA ARG A 88 -12.67 -4.93 -0.41
C ARG A 88 -11.48 -5.48 -1.20
N TRP A 89 -11.42 -6.80 -1.42
CA TRP A 89 -10.33 -7.51 -2.06
C TRP A 89 -10.82 -8.30 -3.25
N HIS A 90 -10.13 -8.14 -4.40
CA HIS A 90 -10.42 -8.82 -5.65
C HIS A 90 -9.16 -9.38 -6.27
N GLY A 91 -9.28 -10.54 -6.92
CA GLY A 91 -8.16 -11.22 -7.55
C GLY A 91 -7.25 -11.93 -6.55
N ALA A 92 -6.14 -12.44 -7.08
CA ALA A 92 -5.12 -13.16 -6.32
C ALA A 92 -3.74 -12.92 -6.95
N PRO A 93 -2.66 -13.08 -6.19
CA PRO A 93 -1.30 -13.04 -6.72
C PRO A 93 -1.15 -14.04 -7.87
N ARG A 94 -0.72 -13.55 -9.02
CA ARG A 94 -0.60 -14.41 -10.22
C ARG A 94 0.65 -15.28 -10.12
N ARG A 95 0.47 -16.58 -10.31
CA ARG A 95 1.59 -17.50 -10.52
C ARG A 95 2.15 -17.26 -11.93
N ARG A 96 3.44 -16.98 -12.03
CA ARG A 96 4.12 -16.82 -13.32
C ARG A 96 5.12 -17.95 -13.51
N GLY A 97 4.98 -18.68 -14.61
CA GLY A 97 5.88 -19.76 -14.97
C GLY A 97 5.56 -21.10 -14.31
N LEU A 98 6.34 -22.13 -14.65
CA LEU A 98 6.24 -23.49 -14.13
C LEU A 98 6.88 -23.62 -12.73
N LEU A 99 7.79 -22.71 -12.37
CA LEU A 99 8.44 -22.70 -11.07
C LEU A 99 7.77 -21.63 -10.18
N PRO A 100 7.53 -21.93 -8.90
CA PRO A 100 7.00 -20.96 -7.96
C PRO A 100 8.02 -19.82 -7.77
N ASP A 101 7.60 -18.58 -8.01
CA ASP A 101 8.36 -17.39 -7.63
C ASP A 101 7.95 -16.99 -6.21
N ASP A 102 8.46 -17.74 -5.23
CA ASP A 102 8.13 -17.54 -3.83
C ASP A 102 8.51 -16.14 -3.34
N HIS A 103 9.62 -15.57 -3.84
CA HIS A 103 10.06 -14.23 -3.48
C HIS A 103 9.06 -13.16 -3.94
N ARG A 104 8.50 -13.30 -5.13
CA ARG A 104 7.47 -12.37 -5.62
C ARG A 104 6.18 -12.51 -4.83
N GLN A 105 5.74 -13.72 -4.58
CA GLN A 105 4.53 -13.96 -3.80
C GLN A 105 4.66 -13.41 -2.37
N LEU A 106 5.82 -13.58 -1.74
CA LEU A 106 6.11 -13.00 -0.43
C LEU A 106 6.07 -11.47 -0.46
N ARG A 107 6.68 -10.83 -1.48
CA ARG A 107 6.60 -9.37 -1.65
C ARG A 107 5.15 -8.91 -1.78
N GLN A 108 4.38 -9.53 -2.67
CA GLN A 108 2.97 -9.21 -2.85
C GLN A 108 2.16 -9.37 -1.56
N ALA A 109 2.37 -10.45 -0.82
CA ALA A 109 1.72 -10.66 0.47
C ALA A 109 2.09 -9.57 1.50
N ARG A 110 3.34 -9.10 1.51
CA ARG A 110 3.77 -7.99 2.37
C ARG A 110 3.10 -6.67 2.00
N VAL A 111 3.01 -6.36 0.71
CA VAL A 111 2.26 -5.18 0.22
C VAL A 111 0.81 -5.24 0.70
N LEU A 112 0.13 -6.38 0.52
CA LEU A 112 -1.26 -6.54 0.94
C LEU A 112 -1.44 -6.35 2.46
N ARG A 113 -0.55 -6.90 3.28
CA ARG A 113 -0.57 -6.70 4.74
C ARG A 113 -0.35 -5.24 5.13
N LEU A 114 0.55 -4.54 4.43
CA LEU A 114 0.80 -3.12 4.65
C LEU A 114 -0.47 -2.30 4.37
N LEU A 115 -1.12 -2.56 3.24
CA LEU A 115 -2.38 -1.90 2.88
C LEU A 115 -3.50 -2.23 3.87
N GLU A 116 -3.65 -3.50 4.25
CA GLU A 116 -4.66 -3.94 5.21
C GLU A 116 -4.53 -3.23 6.55
N ARG A 117 -3.30 -3.16 7.07
CA ARG A 117 -3.03 -2.61 8.40
C ARG A 117 -3.09 -1.08 8.45
N HIS A 118 -2.60 -0.41 7.40
CA HIS A 118 -2.33 1.02 7.48
C HIS A 118 -3.17 1.88 6.54
N LEU A 119 -3.68 1.34 5.43
CA LEU A 119 -4.50 2.11 4.48
C LEU A 119 -5.99 1.89 4.71
N LEU A 120 -6.41 0.61 4.75
CA LEU A 120 -7.83 0.27 4.76
C LEU A 120 -8.63 0.83 5.94
N PRO A 121 -8.09 0.98 7.16
CA PRO A 121 -8.84 1.59 8.26
C PRO A 121 -9.24 3.05 7.99
N GLY A 122 -8.39 3.80 7.27
CA GLY A 122 -8.64 5.20 6.92
C GLY A 122 -9.52 5.42 5.68
N PHE A 123 -9.71 4.37 4.86
CA PHE A 123 -10.41 4.48 3.57
C PHE A 123 -11.44 3.34 3.40
N PRO A 124 -12.66 3.47 3.92
CA PRO A 124 -13.69 2.43 3.83
C PRO A 124 -14.12 2.07 2.40
N ALA A 125 -14.10 3.06 1.50
CA ALA A 125 -14.47 2.86 0.10
C ALA A 125 -13.37 2.22 -0.76
N VAL A 126 -12.13 2.10 -0.25
CA VAL A 126 -11.03 1.49 -1.00
C VAL A 126 -11.34 0.05 -1.39
N ARG A 127 -11.03 -0.25 -2.65
CA ARG A 127 -11.04 -1.60 -3.23
C ARG A 127 -9.66 -1.95 -3.76
N VAL A 128 -9.14 -3.07 -3.33
CA VAL A 128 -7.81 -3.56 -3.73
C VAL A 128 -7.97 -4.69 -4.71
N LEU A 129 -7.32 -4.55 -5.86
CA LEU A 129 -7.30 -5.55 -6.93
C LEU A 129 -5.88 -6.11 -7.04
N THR A 130 -5.75 -7.41 -7.20
CA THR A 130 -4.45 -8.10 -7.27
C THR A 130 -4.37 -8.98 -8.50
N GLY A 131 -3.29 -8.83 -9.26
CA GLY A 131 -3.02 -9.67 -10.42
C GLY A 131 -3.78 -9.25 -11.67
N LEU A 132 -3.80 -7.95 -12.01
CA LEU A 132 -4.41 -7.48 -13.25
C LEU A 132 -3.51 -7.79 -14.45
N SER A 133 -4.10 -8.23 -15.55
CA SER A 133 -3.45 -8.41 -16.83
C SER A 133 -4.01 -7.44 -17.86
N LEU A 134 -3.17 -6.55 -18.32
CA LEU A 134 -3.52 -5.50 -19.28
C LEU A 134 -3.08 -5.86 -20.70
N GLY A 135 -2.26 -6.90 -20.85
CA GLY A 135 -1.71 -7.34 -22.12
C GLY A 135 -2.30 -8.65 -22.59
N GLY A 136 -2.23 -8.90 -23.92
CA GLY A 136 -2.51 -10.22 -24.48
C GLY A 136 -1.48 -11.26 -23.99
N ARG A 137 -1.70 -12.55 -24.33
CA ARG A 137 -0.88 -13.69 -23.88
C ARG A 137 0.64 -13.52 -24.03
N PHE A 138 1.09 -12.59 -24.89
CA PHE A 138 2.50 -12.36 -25.21
C PHE A 138 3.10 -11.09 -24.60
N THR A 139 2.30 -10.18 -24.02
CA THR A 139 2.78 -8.91 -23.46
C THR A 139 2.77 -8.90 -21.94
N ARG A 140 3.66 -9.70 -21.34
CA ARG A 140 3.78 -9.84 -19.87
C ARG A 140 4.23 -8.55 -19.15
N SER A 141 4.77 -7.58 -19.88
CA SER A 141 5.26 -6.30 -19.34
C SER A 141 4.16 -5.37 -18.82
N LEU A 142 2.90 -5.66 -19.15
CA LEU A 142 1.74 -4.84 -18.77
C LEU A 142 0.95 -5.40 -17.57
N ASP A 143 1.45 -6.44 -16.92
CA ASP A 143 0.79 -6.99 -15.74
C ASP A 143 1.06 -6.11 -14.50
N VAL A 144 0.00 -5.84 -13.75
CA VAL A 144 0.01 -5.04 -12.54
C VAL A 144 -0.12 -5.95 -11.32
N ASP A 145 0.80 -5.81 -10.35
CA ASP A 145 0.78 -6.62 -9.13
C ASP A 145 -0.44 -6.28 -8.27
N HIS A 146 -0.66 -4.99 -8.03
CA HIS A 146 -1.79 -4.48 -7.26
C HIS A 146 -2.30 -3.17 -7.85
N ALA A 147 -3.60 -2.94 -7.73
CA ALA A 147 -4.22 -1.65 -7.95
C ALA A 147 -5.17 -1.32 -6.81
N VAL A 148 -5.28 -0.05 -6.47
CA VAL A 148 -6.13 0.45 -5.39
C VAL A 148 -7.06 1.49 -5.96
N LEU A 149 -8.35 1.18 -5.99
CA LEU A 149 -9.41 2.09 -6.43
C LEU A 149 -10.06 2.76 -5.22
N CYS A 150 -10.22 4.09 -5.28
CA CYS A 150 -10.90 4.90 -4.28
C CYS A 150 -11.56 6.10 -4.95
N GLY A 151 -12.89 6.13 -5.01
CA GLY A 151 -13.60 7.16 -5.77
C GLY A 151 -13.18 7.19 -7.24
N ASP A 152 -12.72 8.35 -7.66
CA ASP A 152 -12.20 8.64 -9.00
C ASP A 152 -10.67 8.45 -9.12
N ARG A 153 -10.03 7.80 -8.15
CA ARG A 153 -8.58 7.57 -8.11
C ARG A 153 -8.24 6.10 -8.19
N LEU A 154 -7.30 5.77 -9.07
CA LEU A 154 -6.75 4.41 -9.22
C LEU A 154 -5.22 4.45 -9.08
N ALA A 155 -4.71 3.92 -7.98
CA ALA A 155 -3.28 3.77 -7.78
C ALA A 155 -2.82 2.40 -8.31
N VAL A 156 -1.88 2.41 -9.25
CA VAL A 156 -1.16 1.22 -9.74
C VAL A 156 0.06 1.03 -8.86
N LEU A 157 0.14 -0.11 -8.19
CA LEU A 157 1.19 -0.38 -7.22
C LEU A 157 2.10 -1.51 -7.68
N SER A 158 3.39 -1.31 -7.48
CA SER A 158 4.39 -2.36 -7.57
C SER A 158 5.38 -2.27 -6.42
N SER A 159 6.29 -3.25 -6.33
CA SER A 159 7.28 -3.27 -5.26
C SER A 159 8.64 -3.73 -5.77
N VAL A 160 9.69 -3.17 -5.18
CA VAL A 160 11.07 -3.60 -5.36
C VAL A 160 11.68 -3.92 -4.00
N GLN A 161 12.37 -5.06 -3.95
CA GLN A 161 13.08 -5.50 -2.75
C GLN A 161 14.55 -5.17 -2.90
N VAL A 162 15.12 -4.55 -1.88
CA VAL A 162 16.52 -4.17 -1.83
C VAL A 162 17.11 -4.57 -0.47
N PRO A 163 18.44 -4.75 -0.36
CA PRO A 163 19.10 -4.90 0.93
C PRO A 163 18.87 -3.70 1.86
N ASP A 164 19.06 -3.88 3.16
CA ASP A 164 19.01 -2.77 4.11
C ASP A 164 20.06 -1.72 3.77
N GLY A 165 19.68 -0.45 3.83
CA GLY A 165 20.60 0.64 3.53
C GLY A 165 19.92 1.96 3.21
N VAL A 166 20.76 2.92 2.83
CA VAL A 166 20.34 4.22 2.33
C VAL A 166 20.50 4.23 0.82
N TYR A 167 19.44 4.51 0.11
CA TYR A 167 19.39 4.56 -1.34
C TYR A 167 19.14 5.99 -1.81
N THR A 168 19.76 6.33 -2.92
CA THR A 168 19.53 7.58 -3.64
C THR A 168 18.77 7.26 -4.92
N TRP A 169 17.65 7.94 -5.15
CA TRP A 169 16.88 7.88 -6.37
C TRP A 169 17.35 8.97 -7.33
N ASP A 170 17.75 8.62 -8.53
CA ASP A 170 18.27 9.53 -9.57
C ASP A 170 17.28 9.79 -10.73
N GLY A 171 16.02 9.28 -10.61
CA GLY A 171 15.02 9.33 -11.67
C GLY A 171 14.85 8.00 -12.40
N GLN A 172 15.84 7.08 -12.35
CA GLN A 172 15.83 5.80 -13.06
C GLN A 172 16.14 4.60 -12.17
N VAL A 173 17.11 4.73 -11.28
CA VAL A 173 17.56 3.65 -10.42
C VAL A 173 17.72 4.07 -8.96
N LEU A 174 17.62 3.10 -8.08
CA LEU A 174 17.95 3.21 -6.67
C LEU A 174 19.40 2.78 -6.47
N ASN A 175 20.26 3.68 -6.03
CA ASN A 175 21.69 3.44 -5.84
C ASN A 175 22.10 3.63 -4.39
N SER A 176 22.77 2.64 -3.78
CA SER A 176 23.34 2.71 -2.42
C SER A 176 24.89 2.74 -2.43
N GLY A 177 25.53 2.83 -3.60
CA GLY A 177 26.98 2.66 -3.76
C GLY A 177 27.45 1.20 -3.71
N ARG A 178 26.66 0.30 -3.13
CA ARG A 178 26.94 -1.14 -3.06
C ARG A 178 25.95 -1.97 -3.87
N ALA A 179 24.74 -1.47 -4.05
CA ALA A 179 23.68 -2.13 -4.79
C ALA A 179 22.92 -1.12 -5.63
N VAL A 180 22.54 -1.56 -6.82
CA VAL A 180 21.71 -0.81 -7.76
C VAL A 180 20.45 -1.62 -8.02
N ALA A 181 19.28 -0.98 -7.91
CA ALA A 181 18.00 -1.61 -8.20
C ALA A 181 17.16 -0.72 -9.11
N ALA A 182 16.65 -1.29 -10.20
CA ALA A 182 15.70 -0.61 -11.07
C ALA A 182 14.28 -0.92 -10.63
N PRO A 183 13.49 0.08 -10.21
CA PRO A 183 12.09 -0.10 -9.91
C PRO A 183 11.29 -0.52 -11.15
N PRO A 184 10.18 -1.26 -10.98
CA PRO A 184 9.30 -1.59 -12.11
C PRO A 184 8.74 -0.35 -12.78
N VAL A 185 8.72 -0.35 -14.11
CA VAL A 185 8.15 0.74 -14.93
C VAL A 185 6.64 0.58 -14.99
N LEU A 186 5.89 1.54 -14.46
CA LEU A 186 4.43 1.52 -14.38
C LEU A 186 3.74 2.27 -15.53
N GLY A 187 4.45 3.16 -16.21
CA GLY A 187 3.89 4.06 -17.24
C GLY A 187 3.01 3.38 -18.28
N PRO A 188 3.46 2.31 -18.97
CA PRO A 188 2.65 1.63 -19.98
C PRO A 188 1.33 1.05 -19.44
N ALA A 189 1.37 0.51 -18.22
CA ALA A 189 0.19 -0.01 -17.54
C ALA A 189 -0.79 1.12 -17.18
N MET A 190 -0.26 2.24 -16.66
CA MET A 190 -1.06 3.43 -16.32
C MET A 190 -1.76 4.02 -17.54
N VAL A 191 -1.06 4.18 -18.66
CA VAL A 191 -1.63 4.68 -19.92
C VAL A 191 -2.76 3.75 -20.41
N THR A 192 -2.56 2.45 -20.31
CA THR A 192 -3.57 1.46 -20.73
C THR A 192 -4.81 1.54 -19.84
N LEU A 193 -4.62 1.65 -18.52
CA LEU A 193 -5.72 1.80 -17.57
C LEU A 193 -6.44 3.15 -17.73
N GLN A 194 -5.71 4.24 -17.94
CA GLN A 194 -6.30 5.56 -18.16
C GLN A 194 -7.21 5.59 -19.38
N ARG A 195 -6.79 4.93 -20.48
CA ARG A 195 -7.63 4.82 -21.69
C ARG A 195 -8.89 3.98 -21.45
N ARG A 196 -8.79 2.94 -20.63
CA ARG A 196 -9.91 2.06 -20.31
C ARG A 196 -10.89 2.69 -19.33
N LEU A 197 -10.39 3.56 -18.45
CA LEU A 197 -11.14 4.23 -17.37
C LEU A 197 -10.99 5.76 -17.49
N PRO A 198 -11.63 6.39 -18.48
CA PRO A 198 -11.43 7.82 -18.77
C PRO A 198 -11.86 8.74 -17.62
N ASN A 199 -12.80 8.28 -16.77
CA ASN A 199 -13.33 9.06 -15.63
C ASN A 199 -12.55 8.83 -14.33
N VAL A 200 -11.47 8.05 -14.37
CA VAL A 200 -10.64 7.74 -13.21
C VAL A 200 -9.25 8.27 -13.45
N THR A 201 -8.70 9.00 -12.50
CA THR A 201 -7.30 9.45 -12.57
C THR A 201 -6.38 8.32 -12.12
N VAL A 202 -5.47 7.90 -12.99
CA VAL A 202 -4.53 6.81 -12.71
C VAL A 202 -3.19 7.36 -12.24
N GLY A 203 -2.69 6.87 -11.10
CA GLY A 203 -1.38 7.18 -10.54
C GLY A 203 -0.54 5.93 -10.32
N GLY A 204 0.79 6.07 -10.33
CA GLY A 204 1.74 4.97 -10.12
C GLY A 204 2.59 5.17 -8.88
N LEU A 205 2.73 4.14 -8.05
CA LEU A 205 3.58 4.16 -6.87
C LEU A 205 4.38 2.86 -6.75
N VAL A 206 5.65 2.99 -6.40
CA VAL A 206 6.54 1.85 -6.16
C VAL A 206 6.97 1.82 -4.70
N LEU A 207 6.65 0.72 -4.02
CA LEU A 207 7.11 0.46 -2.67
C LEU A 207 8.51 -0.15 -2.70
N VAL A 208 9.45 0.52 -2.02
CA VAL A 208 10.79 -0.03 -1.76
C VAL A 208 10.76 -0.69 -0.40
N MET A 209 11.14 -1.97 -0.34
CA MET A 209 11.13 -2.76 0.89
C MET A 209 12.41 -3.58 1.05
N THR A 210 12.69 -3.95 2.29
CA THR A 210 13.75 -4.91 2.64
C THR A 210 13.14 -6.25 3.04
N ASP A 211 13.97 -7.22 3.34
CA ASP A 211 13.51 -8.54 3.84
C ASP A 211 12.85 -8.46 5.22
N ARG A 212 13.24 -7.49 6.03
CA ARG A 212 12.90 -7.44 7.46
C ARG A 212 11.77 -6.47 7.78
N ASP A 213 11.84 -5.24 7.29
CA ASP A 213 10.87 -4.18 7.58
C ASP A 213 10.48 -3.45 6.30
N ALA A 214 9.17 -3.24 6.11
CA ALA A 214 8.66 -2.46 5.00
C ALA A 214 8.28 -1.02 5.38
N MET A 215 8.28 -0.67 6.69
CA MET A 215 7.79 0.62 7.15
C MET A 215 8.88 1.69 7.27
N HIS A 216 10.06 1.32 7.79
CA HIS A 216 11.11 2.27 8.16
C HIS A 216 12.38 2.09 7.35
N THR A 217 12.60 0.92 6.77
CA THR A 217 13.75 0.60 5.93
C THR A 217 13.31 0.13 4.55
N PRO A 218 14.05 0.39 3.50
CA PRO A 218 15.26 1.21 3.43
C PRO A 218 14.96 2.71 3.50
N VAL A 219 15.97 3.53 3.70
CA VAL A 219 15.85 4.99 3.57
C VAL A 219 16.08 5.37 2.10
N VAL A 220 15.09 5.99 1.47
CA VAL A 220 15.19 6.47 0.09
C VAL A 220 15.33 8.00 0.10
N ARG A 221 16.42 8.50 -0.48
CA ARG A 221 16.67 9.93 -0.67
C ARG A 221 16.54 10.29 -2.14
N ARG A 222 15.98 11.46 -2.44
CA ARG A 222 15.88 12.00 -3.80
C ARG A 222 17.08 12.92 -4.08
N VAL A 223 17.66 12.83 -5.26
CA VAL A 223 18.61 13.83 -5.73
C VAL A 223 17.82 15.07 -6.12
N ARG A 224 18.23 16.26 -5.64
CA ARG A 224 17.62 17.51 -6.10
C ARG A 224 17.86 17.67 -7.60
N GLY A 225 16.80 17.83 -8.38
CA GLY A 225 16.86 17.95 -9.84
C GLY A 225 16.70 16.64 -10.62
N ALA A 226 16.59 15.49 -9.95
CA ALA A 226 16.23 14.23 -10.61
C ALA A 226 14.75 14.16 -11.03
N ASP A 227 13.93 15.05 -10.50
CA ASP A 227 12.55 15.24 -10.92
C ASP A 227 12.57 16.23 -12.09
N ASP A 228 12.77 15.71 -13.31
CA ASP A 228 12.51 16.51 -14.51
C ASP A 228 10.98 16.68 -14.61
N PRO A 229 10.45 17.89 -14.34
CA PRO A 229 9.01 18.12 -14.36
C PRO A 229 8.40 17.90 -15.74
N GLU A 230 9.21 17.99 -16.81
CA GLU A 230 8.73 17.74 -18.17
C GLU A 230 8.57 16.24 -18.47
N ALA A 231 9.44 15.38 -17.92
CA ALA A 231 9.33 13.92 -18.11
C ALA A 231 8.20 13.29 -17.27
N GLN A 232 7.75 13.95 -16.21
CA GLN A 232 6.69 13.48 -15.31
C GLN A 232 5.31 14.10 -15.57
N ALA A 233 5.22 15.14 -16.42
CA ALA A 233 4.00 15.93 -16.59
C ALA A 233 2.78 15.13 -17.08
N ASP A 234 3.00 14.04 -17.81
CA ASP A 234 1.92 13.23 -18.40
C ASP A 234 1.47 12.03 -17.54
N LEU A 235 2.26 11.63 -16.54
CA LEU A 235 1.95 10.46 -15.72
C LEU A 235 2.15 10.80 -14.24
N LEU A 236 1.09 10.67 -13.45
CA LEU A 236 1.12 10.86 -11.99
C LEU A 236 1.91 9.73 -11.32
N THR A 237 3.23 9.71 -11.53
CA THR A 237 4.12 8.71 -10.96
C THR A 237 4.89 9.31 -9.79
N ALA A 238 4.67 8.79 -8.60
CA ALA A 238 5.47 9.17 -7.44
C ALA A 238 6.84 8.46 -7.48
N PRO A 239 7.92 9.10 -7.05
CA PRO A 239 9.20 8.45 -6.86
C PRO A 239 9.10 7.24 -5.93
N PRO A 240 9.94 6.20 -6.13
CA PRO A 240 9.97 5.05 -5.24
C PRO A 240 10.18 5.45 -3.78
N ALA A 241 9.40 4.88 -2.87
CA ALA A 241 9.42 5.26 -1.47
C ALA A 241 9.34 4.05 -0.54
N ALA A 242 9.94 4.16 0.66
CA ALA A 242 9.78 3.19 1.72
C ALA A 242 8.39 3.29 2.38
N GLY A 243 8.01 2.27 3.13
CA GLY A 243 6.63 2.03 3.56
C GLY A 243 5.87 3.21 4.13
N ARG A 244 6.48 3.98 5.04
CA ARG A 244 5.82 5.14 5.65
C ARG A 244 5.54 6.25 4.62
N ASP A 245 6.54 6.58 3.82
CA ASP A 245 6.41 7.62 2.80
C ASP A 245 5.52 7.14 1.65
N PHE A 246 5.65 5.89 1.26
CA PHE A 246 4.75 5.25 0.29
C PHE A 246 3.29 5.33 0.73
N LEU A 247 2.98 4.98 1.98
CA LEU A 247 1.61 5.05 2.51
C LEU A 247 1.10 6.49 2.57
N ARG A 248 1.97 7.45 2.92
CA ARG A 248 1.61 8.87 2.92
C ARG A 248 1.25 9.34 1.51
N GLU A 249 2.10 9.09 0.51
CA GLU A 249 1.86 9.46 -0.88
C GLU A 249 0.60 8.78 -1.43
N LEU A 250 0.42 7.48 -1.15
CA LEU A 250 -0.77 6.74 -1.54
C LEU A 250 -2.04 7.33 -0.90
N SER A 251 -2.00 7.62 0.39
CA SER A 251 -3.14 8.20 1.12
C SER A 251 -3.48 9.60 0.61
N LEU A 252 -2.48 10.42 0.31
CA LEU A 252 -2.68 11.73 -0.29
C LEU A 252 -3.31 11.61 -1.67
N PHE A 253 -2.77 10.76 -2.54
CA PHE A 253 -3.30 10.54 -3.88
C PHE A 253 -4.76 10.09 -3.85
N LEU A 254 -5.10 9.11 -3.02
CA LEU A 254 -6.47 8.59 -2.91
C LEU A 254 -7.42 9.61 -2.26
N GLY A 255 -6.94 10.35 -1.26
CA GLY A 255 -7.73 11.32 -0.51
C GLY A 255 -8.01 12.63 -1.24
N THR A 256 -7.23 12.96 -2.28
CA THR A 256 -7.44 14.16 -3.12
C THR A 256 -8.45 13.94 -4.24
N GLY A 257 -9.05 12.77 -4.38
CA GLY A 257 -10.15 12.51 -5.30
C GLY A 257 -11.41 13.29 -4.95
N HIS A 258 -12.31 13.45 -5.92
CA HIS A 258 -13.57 14.22 -5.76
C HIS A 258 -14.54 13.53 -4.79
N ALA A 259 -14.52 12.20 -4.73
CA ALA A 259 -15.46 11.40 -3.95
C ALA A 259 -14.78 10.16 -3.35
N PRO A 260 -13.83 10.34 -2.41
CA PRO A 260 -13.06 9.22 -1.85
C PRO A 260 -13.89 8.24 -1.02
N GLU A 261 -15.11 8.60 -0.64
CA GLU A 261 -16.09 7.70 0.01
C GLU A 261 -16.91 6.85 -0.98
N THR A 262 -16.74 7.08 -2.29
CA THR A 262 -17.55 6.43 -3.33
C THR A 262 -16.88 5.18 -3.89
N VAL A 263 -17.67 4.17 -4.16
CA VAL A 263 -17.30 2.98 -4.95
C VAL A 263 -18.05 3.05 -6.27
N ASP A 264 -17.34 3.40 -7.34
CA ASP A 264 -17.87 3.31 -8.70
C ASP A 264 -17.88 1.85 -9.15
N ARG A 265 -19.08 1.25 -9.18
CA ARG A 265 -19.29 -0.15 -9.50
C ARG A 265 -18.99 -0.48 -10.96
N ALA A 266 -19.11 0.50 -11.87
CA ALA A 266 -18.81 0.33 -13.28
C ALA A 266 -17.28 0.26 -13.51
N SER A 267 -16.52 1.23 -13.00
CA SER A 267 -15.06 1.21 -13.06
C SER A 267 -14.48 -0.04 -12.36
N MET A 268 -15.07 -0.41 -11.24
CA MET A 268 -14.68 -1.62 -10.52
C MET A 268 -14.97 -2.89 -11.36
N GLY A 269 -16.11 -2.94 -12.06
CA GLY A 269 -16.46 -4.05 -12.97
C GLY A 269 -15.43 -4.18 -14.09
N ALA A 270 -15.10 -3.08 -14.75
CA ALA A 270 -14.09 -3.05 -15.81
C ALA A 270 -12.69 -3.49 -15.32
N LEU A 271 -12.34 -3.21 -14.06
CA LEU A 271 -11.09 -3.69 -13.47
C LEU A 271 -11.14 -5.17 -13.10
N VAL A 272 -12.27 -5.66 -12.61
CA VAL A 272 -12.44 -7.07 -12.25
C VAL A 272 -12.40 -7.98 -13.49
N GLU A 273 -12.83 -7.50 -14.66
CA GLU A 273 -12.67 -8.21 -15.95
C GLU A 273 -11.20 -8.44 -16.33
N LEU A 274 -10.26 -7.64 -15.77
CA LEU A 274 -8.83 -7.80 -16.01
C LEU A 274 -8.19 -8.81 -15.05
N LEU A 275 -8.94 -9.32 -14.08
CA LEU A 275 -8.52 -10.38 -13.17
C LEU A 275 -8.81 -11.74 -13.80
N TYR A 276 -8.04 -12.74 -13.47
CA TYR A 276 -8.26 -14.12 -13.95
C TYR A 276 -9.02 -14.93 -12.94
#